data_0b24736238e80cf86ad5186e273cada2
#
_entry.id   0b24736238e80cf86ad5186e273cada2
#
_cell.length_a   1.000
_cell.length_b   1.000
_cell.length_c   1.000
_cell.angle_alpha   90.00
_cell.angle_beta   90.00
_cell.angle_gamma   90.00
#
_symmetry.space_group_name_H-M   'P 1'
#
loop_
_entity.id
_entity.type
_entity.pdbx_description
1 polymer ?
#
loop_
_entity_poly.entity_id
_entity_poly.type
_entity_poly.pdbx_seq_one_letter_code
_entity_poly.pdbx_strand_id
1 'polypeptide(L)'
;VITRRTLSVPGLGLDIPYFDIQGRGDGPRLTVVAGVHGTEYTSIAAVREFVRDLDPEQVSGRITAVPVVNVPAFWARSPFVVPVDGENLNRHFPGNADGGFTDMLAHHVFTAFVLGTDYLVDLHAGDLPEALEPFTIYEESAVEAASCDLALAYGAGHVVRQAKEVRTVAGSTCAAAADAGVPAIIAESGQNGLMERDAIDRHLAGLTNIARSIGVLAGDPSPMPEPCRHEGWNWLRTDRAGWWQPAVATGERVPAGAVLGTMSDVWGEVFAEITAREAGTPLFLTTSPAVPADGLLLGLARD
;
A
#
# COMPACT_ATOMS: atom_id res chain seq x y z
N VAL A 1 -14.90 19.57 -12.22
CA VAL A 1 -16.17 18.98 -11.69
C VAL A 1 -15.85 17.66 -10.99
N ILE A 2 -16.41 17.45 -9.78
CA ILE A 2 -16.32 16.16 -9.07
C ILE A 2 -17.61 15.36 -9.32
N THR A 3 -17.46 14.17 -9.89
CA THR A 3 -18.57 13.27 -10.17
C THR A 3 -18.42 11.98 -9.39
N ARG A 4 -19.45 11.53 -8.67
CA ARG A 4 -19.51 10.20 -8.06
C ARG A 4 -19.93 9.20 -9.11
N ARG A 5 -19.15 8.12 -9.24
CA ARG A 5 -19.39 7.05 -10.21
C ARG A 5 -19.27 5.67 -9.54
N THR A 6 -19.70 4.67 -10.26
CA THR A 6 -19.61 3.27 -9.85
C THR A 6 -19.07 2.44 -11.00
N LEU A 7 -18.08 1.61 -10.74
CA LEU A 7 -17.64 0.55 -11.62
C LEU A 7 -18.38 -0.73 -11.23
N SER A 8 -19.32 -1.16 -12.07
CA SER A 8 -19.95 -2.48 -11.91
C SER A 8 -19.03 -3.53 -12.46
N VAL A 9 -18.69 -4.54 -11.65
CA VAL A 9 -17.79 -5.64 -12.04
C VAL A 9 -18.62 -6.79 -12.63
N PRO A 10 -18.55 -7.02 -13.95
CA PRO A 10 -19.31 -8.08 -14.59
C PRO A 10 -19.01 -9.46 -13.97
N GLY A 11 -20.04 -10.26 -13.76
CA GLY A 11 -19.92 -11.62 -13.21
C GLY A 11 -19.76 -11.72 -11.71
N LEU A 12 -19.40 -10.62 -10.99
CA LEU A 12 -19.24 -10.65 -9.54
C LEU A 12 -20.44 -10.06 -8.77
N GLY A 13 -21.34 -9.35 -9.45
CA GLY A 13 -22.43 -8.62 -8.78
C GLY A 13 -21.91 -7.58 -7.79
N LEU A 14 -20.73 -7.02 -8.08
CA LEU A 14 -20.01 -6.08 -7.24
C LEU A 14 -19.94 -4.70 -7.88
N ASP A 15 -20.20 -3.68 -7.08
CA ASP A 15 -20.08 -2.28 -7.45
C ASP A 15 -18.95 -1.60 -6.65
N ILE A 16 -18.00 -0.98 -7.36
CA ILE A 16 -16.88 -0.24 -6.75
C ILE A 16 -17.15 1.26 -6.93
N PRO A 17 -17.38 2.00 -5.82
CA PRO A 17 -17.59 3.44 -5.89
C PRO A 17 -16.28 4.18 -6.12
N TYR A 18 -16.29 5.19 -6.96
CA TYR A 18 -15.14 6.07 -7.19
C TYR A 18 -15.55 7.50 -7.50
N PHE A 19 -14.62 8.40 -7.40
CA PHE A 19 -14.75 9.79 -7.79
C PHE A 19 -13.98 10.02 -9.10
N ASP A 20 -14.66 10.69 -10.02
CA ASP A 20 -14.10 11.17 -11.28
C ASP A 20 -14.01 12.69 -11.21
N ILE A 21 -12.80 13.22 -11.10
CA ILE A 21 -12.52 14.64 -10.95
C ILE A 21 -11.92 15.15 -12.26
N GLN A 22 -12.74 15.89 -12.99
CA GLN A 22 -12.30 16.57 -14.21
C GLN A 22 -11.92 18.01 -13.86
N GLY A 23 -10.63 18.30 -14.05
CA GLY A 23 -10.06 19.64 -13.89
C GLY A 23 -10.24 20.53 -15.11
N ARG A 24 -9.48 21.61 -15.14
CA ARG A 24 -9.41 22.56 -16.25
C ARG A 24 -8.32 22.17 -17.25
N GLY A 25 -8.67 22.15 -18.54
CA GLY A 25 -7.71 21.92 -19.62
C GLY A 25 -7.09 20.54 -19.65
N ASP A 26 -6.09 20.41 -20.48
CA ASP A 26 -5.29 19.20 -20.63
C ASP A 26 -4.17 19.18 -19.57
N GLY A 27 -4.02 18.06 -18.90
CA GLY A 27 -3.02 17.84 -17.86
C GLY A 27 -2.88 16.36 -17.55
N PRO A 28 -2.00 15.98 -16.63
CA PRO A 28 -1.79 14.57 -16.28
C PRO A 28 -3.04 13.91 -15.69
N ARG A 29 -3.09 12.59 -15.83
CA ARG A 29 -4.11 11.74 -15.21
C ARG A 29 -3.49 11.04 -14.01
N LEU A 30 -4.00 11.35 -12.83
CA LEU A 30 -3.62 10.70 -11.59
C LEU A 30 -4.73 9.75 -11.14
N THR A 31 -4.36 8.51 -10.88
CA THR A 31 -5.23 7.56 -10.18
C THR A 31 -4.73 7.38 -8.75
N VAL A 32 -5.64 7.51 -7.79
CA VAL A 32 -5.41 7.21 -6.38
C VAL A 32 -6.37 6.10 -5.97
N VAL A 33 -5.82 5.00 -5.49
CA VAL A 33 -6.62 3.88 -4.97
C VAL A 33 -6.30 3.65 -3.50
N ALA A 34 -7.27 3.12 -2.76
CA ALA A 34 -7.12 2.66 -1.38
C ALA A 34 -8.06 1.50 -1.10
N GLY A 35 -7.90 0.85 0.05
CA GLY A 35 -8.75 -0.25 0.44
C GLY A 35 -8.63 -1.48 -0.47
N VAL A 36 -7.45 -1.73 -1.02
CA VAL A 36 -7.07 -3.02 -1.61
C VAL A 36 -7.13 -4.08 -0.51
N HIS A 37 -6.68 -3.73 0.71
CA HIS A 37 -7.04 -4.43 1.94
C HIS A 37 -8.12 -3.62 2.67
N GLY A 38 -9.21 -4.28 3.01
CA GLY A 38 -10.46 -3.62 3.42
C GLY A 38 -10.42 -2.99 4.81
N THR A 39 -9.42 -3.29 5.63
CA THR A 39 -9.30 -2.83 7.02
C THR A 39 -8.18 -1.82 7.25
N GLU A 40 -7.57 -1.33 6.19
CA GLU A 40 -6.56 -0.26 6.22
C GLU A 40 -7.25 1.12 6.19
N TYR A 41 -7.90 1.48 7.29
CA TYR A 41 -8.88 2.56 7.32
C TYR A 41 -8.31 3.96 7.15
N THR A 42 -7.05 4.22 7.53
CA THR A 42 -6.43 5.55 7.36
C THR A 42 -6.26 5.90 5.89
N SER A 43 -5.86 4.93 5.05
CA SER A 43 -5.74 5.09 3.60
C SER A 43 -7.10 5.39 2.95
N ILE A 44 -8.14 4.64 3.35
CA ILE A 44 -9.52 4.83 2.88
C ILE A 44 -10.05 6.21 3.28
N ALA A 45 -9.83 6.62 4.52
CA ALA A 45 -10.24 7.93 5.03
C ALA A 45 -9.53 9.06 4.29
N ALA A 46 -8.22 8.92 4.04
CA ALA A 46 -7.43 9.91 3.35
C ALA A 46 -7.94 10.18 1.92
N VAL A 47 -8.27 9.15 1.14
CA VAL A 47 -8.86 9.35 -0.20
C VAL A 47 -10.18 10.11 -0.13
N ARG A 48 -11.03 9.77 0.83
CA ARG A 48 -12.34 10.44 1.01
C ARG A 48 -12.18 11.91 1.40
N GLU A 49 -11.24 12.20 2.32
CA GLU A 49 -10.96 13.55 2.77
C GLU A 49 -10.27 14.37 1.69
N PHE A 50 -9.30 13.81 0.98
CA PHE A 50 -8.63 14.43 -0.14
C PHE A 50 -9.63 14.95 -1.19
N VAL A 51 -10.58 14.08 -1.60
CA VAL A 51 -11.62 14.48 -2.56
C VAL A 51 -12.60 15.51 -2.00
N ARG A 52 -12.96 15.39 -0.71
CA ARG A 52 -13.86 16.34 -0.06
C ARG A 52 -13.30 17.77 -0.04
N ASP A 53 -12.00 17.88 0.22
CA ASP A 53 -11.33 19.16 0.42
C ASP A 53 -10.71 19.72 -0.88
N LEU A 54 -10.82 18.95 -1.98
CA LEU A 54 -10.28 19.33 -3.29
C LEU A 54 -11.17 20.38 -3.97
N ASP A 55 -10.55 21.47 -4.43
CA ASP A 55 -11.16 22.43 -5.34
C ASP A 55 -10.89 21.99 -6.81
N PRO A 56 -11.92 21.55 -7.57
CA PRO A 56 -11.72 21.12 -8.95
C PRO A 56 -11.18 22.23 -9.88
N GLU A 57 -11.35 23.50 -9.49
CA GLU A 57 -10.84 24.63 -10.25
C GLU A 57 -9.29 24.75 -10.18
N GLN A 58 -8.68 24.12 -9.18
CA GLN A 58 -7.22 24.03 -9.03
C GLN A 58 -6.63 22.78 -9.68
N VAL A 59 -7.47 21.87 -10.20
CA VAL A 59 -7.01 20.65 -10.87
C VAL A 59 -6.75 20.92 -12.35
N SER A 60 -5.58 20.48 -12.83
CA SER A 60 -5.24 20.39 -14.25
C SER A 60 -5.27 18.91 -14.66
N GLY A 61 -5.95 18.58 -15.77
CA GLY A 61 -6.13 17.20 -16.19
C GLY A 61 -7.22 16.45 -15.40
N ARG A 62 -6.92 15.26 -14.87
CA ARG A 62 -7.93 14.40 -14.25
C ARG A 62 -7.39 13.66 -13.04
N ILE A 63 -8.24 13.53 -12.01
CA ILE A 63 -7.99 12.63 -10.89
C ILE A 63 -9.10 11.57 -10.83
N THR A 64 -8.70 10.30 -10.81
CA THR A 64 -9.60 9.18 -10.45
C THR A 64 -9.27 8.74 -9.04
N ALA A 65 -10.23 8.80 -8.12
CA ALA A 65 -10.01 8.46 -6.72
C ALA A 65 -10.96 7.33 -6.28
N VAL A 66 -10.38 6.19 -5.89
CA VAL A 66 -11.12 4.98 -5.49
C VAL A 66 -10.87 4.73 -4.00
N PRO A 67 -11.81 5.11 -3.12
CA PRO A 67 -11.57 5.00 -1.68
C PRO A 67 -11.56 3.55 -1.17
N VAL A 68 -12.31 2.65 -1.81
CA VAL A 68 -12.39 1.23 -1.42
C VAL A 68 -12.42 0.37 -2.68
N VAL A 69 -11.31 -0.26 -2.98
CA VAL A 69 -11.19 -1.22 -4.10
C VAL A 69 -11.84 -2.56 -3.74
N ASN A 70 -11.52 -3.09 -2.57
CA ASN A 70 -12.01 -4.38 -2.07
C ASN A 70 -13.24 -4.16 -1.17
N VAL A 71 -14.36 -3.82 -1.79
CA VAL A 71 -15.62 -3.56 -1.09
C VAL A 71 -16.08 -4.74 -0.22
N PRO A 72 -15.97 -6.01 -0.65
CA PRO A 72 -16.31 -7.15 0.20
C PRO A 72 -15.46 -7.23 1.48
N ALA A 73 -14.15 -7.03 1.37
CA ALA A 73 -13.26 -7.07 2.54
C ALA A 73 -13.54 -5.92 3.51
N PHE A 74 -13.83 -4.71 3.00
CA PHE A 74 -14.20 -3.57 3.82
C PHE A 74 -15.42 -3.86 4.70
N TRP A 75 -16.51 -4.33 4.09
CA TRP A 75 -17.74 -4.62 4.85
C TRP A 75 -17.64 -5.84 5.76
N ALA A 76 -16.88 -6.86 5.36
CA ALA A 76 -16.60 -8.03 6.18
C ALA A 76 -15.58 -7.76 7.30
N ARG A 77 -14.86 -6.63 7.25
CA ARG A 77 -13.70 -6.35 8.11
C ARG A 77 -12.67 -7.48 8.03
N SER A 78 -12.41 -7.93 6.80
CA SER A 78 -11.47 -9.02 6.51
C SER A 78 -10.07 -8.45 6.30
N PRO A 79 -9.10 -8.75 7.19
CA PRO A 79 -7.73 -8.34 7.01
C PRO A 79 -7.08 -9.11 5.85
N PHE A 80 -6.27 -8.41 5.05
CA PHE A 80 -5.43 -8.91 3.95
C PHE A 80 -6.15 -9.60 2.80
N VAL A 81 -7.27 -10.29 3.03
CA VAL A 81 -7.86 -11.19 2.04
C VAL A 81 -9.27 -10.80 1.62
N VAL A 82 -9.62 -11.17 0.40
CA VAL A 82 -10.99 -11.13 -0.11
C VAL A 82 -11.79 -12.24 0.57
N PRO A 83 -12.87 -11.94 1.32
CA PRO A 83 -13.56 -12.95 2.14
C PRO A 83 -14.32 -14.02 1.32
N VAL A 84 -14.45 -13.83 0.01
CA VAL A 84 -15.18 -14.73 -0.88
C VAL A 84 -14.37 -15.99 -1.20
N ASP A 85 -13.08 -15.84 -1.46
CA ASP A 85 -12.18 -16.94 -1.86
C ASP A 85 -10.93 -17.05 -0.98
N GLY A 86 -10.71 -16.11 -0.06
CA GLY A 86 -9.58 -16.12 0.87
C GLY A 86 -8.25 -15.66 0.26
N GLU A 87 -8.27 -15.14 -0.96
CA GLU A 87 -7.08 -14.72 -1.67
C GLU A 87 -6.70 -13.26 -1.35
N ASN A 88 -5.40 -12.94 -1.38
CA ASN A 88 -4.93 -11.57 -1.19
C ASN A 88 -4.98 -10.80 -2.52
N LEU A 89 -5.90 -9.85 -2.65
CA LEU A 89 -6.09 -9.05 -3.87
C LEU A 89 -4.77 -8.41 -4.36
N ASN A 90 -3.92 -7.96 -3.43
CA ASN A 90 -2.62 -7.33 -3.77
C ASN A 90 -1.52 -8.34 -4.16
N ARG A 91 -1.92 -9.54 -4.62
CA ARG A 91 -1.08 -10.59 -5.23
C ARG A 91 -1.62 -11.06 -6.57
N HIS A 92 -2.74 -10.50 -7.01
CA HIS A 92 -3.46 -10.97 -8.20
C HIS A 92 -3.42 -9.99 -9.38
N PHE A 93 -2.90 -8.76 -9.21
CA PHE A 93 -2.81 -7.83 -10.33
C PHE A 93 -1.77 -8.28 -11.38
N PRO A 94 -2.05 -8.09 -12.69
CA PRO A 94 -3.15 -7.35 -13.30
C PRO A 94 -4.48 -8.11 -13.38
N GLY A 95 -4.57 -9.33 -12.86
CA GLY A 95 -5.77 -10.14 -12.84
C GLY A 95 -6.02 -10.98 -14.09
N ASN A 96 -7.11 -11.75 -14.05
CA ASN A 96 -7.58 -12.58 -15.15
C ASN A 96 -9.12 -12.51 -15.20
N ALA A 97 -9.66 -12.11 -16.36
CA ALA A 97 -11.12 -11.99 -16.57
C ALA A 97 -11.87 -13.33 -16.45
N ASP A 98 -11.19 -14.44 -16.70
CA ASP A 98 -11.73 -15.80 -16.64
C ASP A 98 -11.28 -16.57 -15.37
N GLY A 99 -10.68 -15.87 -14.41
CA GLY A 99 -10.16 -16.45 -13.17
C GLY A 99 -11.19 -16.57 -12.05
N GLY A 100 -10.70 -16.77 -10.80
CA GLY A 100 -11.51 -16.74 -9.59
C GLY A 100 -12.04 -15.34 -9.27
N PHE A 101 -12.78 -15.22 -8.16
CA PHE A 101 -13.36 -13.94 -7.75
C PHE A 101 -12.31 -12.83 -7.64
N THR A 102 -11.20 -13.11 -6.93
CA THR A 102 -10.12 -12.14 -6.74
C THR A 102 -9.38 -11.81 -8.04
N ASP A 103 -9.15 -12.78 -8.93
CA ASP A 103 -8.56 -12.52 -10.24
C ASP A 103 -9.43 -11.63 -11.13
N MET A 104 -10.74 -11.89 -11.16
CA MET A 104 -11.69 -11.06 -11.91
C MET A 104 -11.76 -9.65 -11.34
N LEU A 105 -11.78 -9.51 -10.00
CA LEU A 105 -11.77 -8.21 -9.34
C LEU A 105 -10.50 -7.43 -9.70
N ALA A 106 -9.32 -8.05 -9.56
CA ALA A 106 -8.04 -7.46 -9.95
C ALA A 106 -8.03 -7.02 -11.40
N HIS A 107 -8.51 -7.86 -12.33
CA HIS A 107 -8.59 -7.55 -13.75
C HIS A 107 -9.43 -6.32 -14.05
N HIS A 108 -10.63 -6.23 -13.48
CA HIS A 108 -11.53 -5.11 -13.74
C HIS A 108 -11.02 -3.80 -13.12
N VAL A 109 -10.45 -3.87 -11.91
CA VAL A 109 -9.81 -2.72 -11.26
C VAL A 109 -8.62 -2.22 -12.07
N PHE A 110 -7.73 -3.13 -12.49
CA PHE A 110 -6.56 -2.79 -13.28
C PHE A 110 -6.94 -2.15 -14.62
N THR A 111 -7.86 -2.77 -15.34
CA THR A 111 -8.32 -2.28 -16.64
C THR A 111 -9.01 -0.91 -16.54
N ALA A 112 -9.83 -0.70 -15.51
CA ALA A 112 -10.62 0.52 -15.37
C ALA A 112 -9.83 1.70 -14.79
N PHE A 113 -8.91 1.44 -13.88
CA PHE A 113 -8.28 2.49 -13.08
C PHE A 113 -6.77 2.64 -13.29
N VAL A 114 -6.06 1.58 -13.70
CA VAL A 114 -4.61 1.63 -13.90
C VAL A 114 -4.25 1.82 -15.37
N LEU A 115 -4.86 1.05 -16.28
CA LEU A 115 -4.59 1.24 -17.69
C LEU A 115 -5.08 2.61 -18.17
N GLY A 116 -4.16 3.36 -18.77
CA GLY A 116 -4.47 4.68 -19.34
C GLY A 116 -4.43 5.83 -18.32
N THR A 117 -4.00 5.61 -17.08
CA THR A 117 -3.54 6.70 -16.19
C THR A 117 -2.08 7.04 -16.47
N ASP A 118 -1.64 8.24 -16.11
CA ASP A 118 -0.24 8.65 -16.27
C ASP A 118 0.56 8.39 -15.00
N TYR A 119 -0.11 8.34 -13.83
CA TYR A 119 0.47 8.07 -12.52
C TYR A 119 -0.51 7.31 -11.62
N LEU A 120 0.01 6.38 -10.82
CA LEU A 120 -0.77 5.64 -9.82
C LEU A 120 -0.19 5.83 -8.42
N VAL A 121 -1.07 6.12 -7.46
CA VAL A 121 -0.75 6.07 -6.02
C VAL A 121 -1.69 5.07 -5.36
N ASP A 122 -1.13 4.00 -4.81
CA ASP A 122 -1.86 2.99 -4.04
C ASP A 122 -1.62 3.24 -2.55
N LEU A 123 -2.65 3.72 -1.85
CA LEU A 123 -2.57 4.02 -0.43
C LEU A 123 -2.92 2.80 0.40
N HIS A 124 -2.04 2.49 1.32
CA HIS A 124 -2.15 1.39 2.28
C HIS A 124 -1.92 1.86 3.72
N ALA A 125 -2.12 0.97 4.66
CA ALA A 125 -1.80 1.13 6.07
C ALA A 125 -1.57 -0.24 6.70
N GLY A 126 -1.03 -0.29 7.92
CA GLY A 126 -1.01 -1.53 8.70
C GLY A 126 -2.43 -2.03 8.95
N ASP A 127 -2.69 -3.26 8.53
CA ASP A 127 -3.96 -3.96 8.71
C ASP A 127 -4.22 -4.27 10.20
N LEU A 128 -5.35 -4.87 10.55
CA LEU A 128 -5.77 -5.10 11.95
C LEU A 128 -4.67 -5.65 12.88
N PRO A 129 -3.85 -6.64 12.47
CA PRO A 129 -2.79 -7.17 13.33
C PRO A 129 -1.39 -6.66 12.94
N GLU A 130 -1.25 -5.41 12.46
CA GLU A 130 0.02 -4.95 11.89
C GLU A 130 0.40 -3.56 12.37
N ALA A 131 1.53 -3.45 13.09
CA ALA A 131 2.19 -2.18 13.35
C ALA A 131 3.05 -1.77 12.16
N LEU A 132 3.17 -0.46 11.92
CA LEU A 132 3.81 0.06 10.73
C LEU A 132 4.52 1.39 11.00
N GLU A 133 5.75 1.53 10.51
CA GLU A 133 6.45 2.80 10.32
C GLU A 133 6.13 3.33 8.92
N PRO A 134 5.82 4.61 8.71
CA PRO A 134 5.45 5.11 7.40
C PRO A 134 6.55 4.97 6.35
N PHE A 135 6.21 4.38 5.20
CA PHE A 135 7.13 4.19 4.09
C PHE A 135 6.43 4.24 2.72
N THR A 136 7.23 4.31 1.67
CA THR A 136 6.77 4.10 0.29
C THR A 136 7.57 2.99 -0.37
N ILE A 137 6.94 2.32 -1.34
CA ILE A 137 7.57 1.31 -2.19
C ILE A 137 7.45 1.76 -3.64
N TYR A 138 8.51 1.56 -4.41
CA TYR A 138 8.47 1.61 -5.87
C TYR A 138 9.24 0.45 -6.49
N GLU A 139 8.93 0.15 -7.75
CA GLU A 139 9.42 -1.03 -8.45
C GLU A 139 10.51 -0.69 -9.46
N GLU A 140 11.55 -1.51 -9.55
CA GLU A 140 12.47 -1.50 -10.68
C GLU A 140 11.71 -1.80 -11.98
N SER A 141 11.77 -0.87 -12.93
CA SER A 141 11.04 -0.93 -14.18
C SER A 141 11.55 0.10 -15.18
N ALA A 142 10.97 0.14 -16.37
CA ALA A 142 11.28 1.18 -17.36
C ALA A 142 10.85 2.59 -16.89
N VAL A 143 9.96 2.69 -15.90
CA VAL A 143 9.44 3.95 -15.35
C VAL A 143 9.91 4.21 -13.91
N GLU A 144 10.95 3.51 -13.47
CA GLU A 144 11.50 3.55 -12.12
C GLU A 144 11.82 4.97 -11.67
N ALA A 145 12.47 5.78 -12.52
CA ALA A 145 12.85 7.15 -12.14
C ALA A 145 11.63 8.00 -11.75
N ALA A 146 10.56 7.96 -12.54
CA ALA A 146 9.32 8.67 -12.24
C ALA A 146 8.61 8.11 -11.00
N SER A 147 8.67 6.80 -10.77
CA SER A 147 8.13 6.18 -9.55
C SER A 147 8.92 6.59 -8.30
N CYS A 148 10.25 6.68 -8.40
CA CYS A 148 11.10 7.21 -7.35
C CYS A 148 10.76 8.67 -7.02
N ASP A 149 10.54 9.52 -8.04
CA ASP A 149 10.14 10.91 -7.85
C ASP A 149 8.79 11.02 -7.10
N LEU A 150 7.82 10.15 -7.39
CA LEU A 150 6.56 10.07 -6.64
C LEU A 150 6.81 9.68 -5.17
N ALA A 151 7.66 8.69 -4.92
CA ALA A 151 7.99 8.23 -3.57
C ALA A 151 8.64 9.34 -2.74
N LEU A 152 9.56 10.09 -3.33
CA LEU A 152 10.21 11.24 -2.70
C LEU A 152 9.23 12.39 -2.47
N ALA A 153 8.37 12.69 -3.43
CA ALA A 153 7.36 13.72 -3.31
C ALA A 153 6.33 13.40 -2.22
N TYR A 154 5.99 12.13 -2.02
CA TYR A 154 5.10 11.71 -0.93
C TYR A 154 5.67 12.05 0.45
N GLY A 155 6.98 11.88 0.65
CA GLY A 155 7.68 12.33 1.84
C GLY A 155 7.50 11.43 3.07
N ALA A 156 7.34 10.12 2.89
CA ALA A 156 7.51 9.16 3.97
C ALA A 156 8.97 9.14 4.45
N GLY A 157 9.19 8.83 5.73
CA GLY A 157 10.53 8.75 6.31
C GLY A 157 11.42 7.66 5.70
N HIS A 158 10.81 6.66 5.05
CA HIS A 158 11.47 5.52 4.43
C HIS A 158 10.97 5.30 3.00
N VAL A 159 11.90 4.94 2.11
CA VAL A 159 11.61 4.60 0.71
C VAL A 159 12.27 3.27 0.37
N VAL A 160 11.50 2.29 -0.06
CA VAL A 160 11.96 0.95 -0.41
C VAL A 160 11.93 0.77 -1.92
N ARG A 161 13.07 0.50 -2.52
CA ARG A 161 13.20 0.08 -3.91
C ARG A 161 13.04 -1.44 -3.99
N GLN A 162 12.16 -1.92 -4.84
CA GLN A 162 11.99 -3.37 -5.09
C GLN A 162 12.67 -3.76 -6.40
N ALA A 163 13.76 -4.50 -6.31
CA ALA A 163 14.38 -5.08 -7.50
C ALA A 163 13.47 -6.17 -8.11
N LYS A 164 13.41 -6.22 -9.44
CA LYS A 164 12.46 -7.06 -10.17
C LYS A 164 12.60 -8.57 -9.87
N GLU A 165 13.82 -9.04 -9.66
CA GLU A 165 14.13 -10.45 -9.41
C GLU A 165 13.74 -10.93 -8.00
N VAL A 166 13.56 -10.00 -7.06
CA VAL A 166 13.34 -10.33 -5.64
C VAL A 166 12.11 -9.62 -5.06
N ARG A 167 11.12 -9.32 -5.90
CA ARG A 167 9.86 -8.69 -5.48
C ARG A 167 9.16 -9.51 -4.42
N THR A 168 8.97 -8.94 -3.24
CA THR A 168 8.17 -9.54 -2.16
C THR A 168 6.68 -9.30 -2.33
N VAL A 169 6.32 -8.26 -3.10
CA VAL A 169 4.94 -7.86 -3.40
C VAL A 169 4.56 -8.05 -4.88
N ALA A 170 5.10 -9.10 -5.51
CA ALA A 170 4.70 -9.47 -6.87
C ALA A 170 3.18 -9.66 -6.95
N GLY A 171 2.58 -9.15 -8.05
CA GLY A 171 1.12 -9.13 -8.21
C GLY A 171 0.41 -8.01 -7.44
N SER A 172 1.14 -7.05 -6.87
CA SER A 172 0.55 -5.81 -6.35
C SER A 172 0.11 -4.88 -7.48
N THR A 173 -0.78 -3.94 -7.15
CA THR A 173 -1.16 -2.87 -8.09
C THR A 173 0.04 -2.11 -8.61
N CYS A 174 0.99 -1.77 -7.72
CA CYS A 174 2.22 -1.04 -8.04
C CYS A 174 3.12 -1.84 -8.99
N ALA A 175 3.37 -3.14 -8.69
CA ALA A 175 4.19 -3.99 -9.55
C ALA A 175 3.57 -4.17 -10.94
N ALA A 176 2.26 -4.41 -11.02
CA ALA A 176 1.56 -4.55 -12.28
C ALA A 176 1.51 -3.24 -13.08
N ALA A 177 1.34 -2.08 -12.41
CA ALA A 177 1.40 -0.77 -13.04
C ALA A 177 2.79 -0.49 -13.63
N ALA A 178 3.86 -0.74 -12.85
CA ALA A 178 5.24 -0.59 -13.29
C ALA A 178 5.57 -1.46 -14.51
N ASP A 179 5.12 -2.72 -14.51
CA ASP A 179 5.28 -3.64 -15.65
C ASP A 179 4.45 -3.19 -16.89
N ALA A 180 3.36 -2.46 -16.68
CA ALA A 180 2.57 -1.83 -17.76
C ALA A 180 3.11 -0.46 -18.20
N GLY A 181 4.21 0.01 -17.61
CA GLY A 181 4.82 1.30 -17.94
C GLY A 181 4.14 2.52 -17.30
N VAL A 182 3.37 2.31 -16.23
CA VAL A 182 2.74 3.37 -15.44
C VAL A 182 3.57 3.61 -14.17
N PRO A 183 4.13 4.83 -13.99
CA PRO A 183 4.79 5.22 -12.75
C PRO A 183 3.85 5.07 -11.56
N ALA A 184 4.30 4.32 -10.54
CA ALA A 184 3.46 3.94 -9.43
C ALA A 184 4.23 3.82 -8.12
N ILE A 185 3.54 4.05 -7.01
CA ILE A 185 4.00 3.76 -5.65
C ILE A 185 2.91 3.08 -4.82
N ILE A 186 3.34 2.26 -3.85
CA ILE A 186 2.57 1.99 -2.65
C ILE A 186 3.01 2.99 -1.59
N ALA A 187 2.07 3.58 -0.87
CA ALA A 187 2.35 4.49 0.23
C ALA A 187 1.61 4.04 1.49
N GLU A 188 2.37 3.80 2.54
CA GLU A 188 1.93 3.19 3.79
C GLU A 188 1.93 4.21 4.94
N SER A 189 0.80 4.37 5.63
CA SER A 189 0.70 5.20 6.85
C SER A 189 -0.50 4.84 7.69
N GLY A 190 -0.28 4.63 9.00
CA GLY A 190 -1.26 4.11 9.95
C GLY A 190 -1.05 2.64 10.24
N GLN A 191 -1.67 2.12 11.30
CA GLN A 191 -1.38 0.79 11.80
C GLN A 191 -2.58 0.19 12.54
N ASN A 192 -2.60 -1.15 12.69
CA ASN A 192 -3.57 -1.91 13.48
C ASN A 192 -5.04 -1.61 13.14
N GLY A 193 -5.35 -1.22 11.91
CA GLY A 193 -6.71 -0.84 11.51
C GLY A 193 -7.29 0.33 12.31
N LEU A 194 -6.44 1.21 12.87
CA LEU A 194 -6.86 2.36 13.64
C LEU A 194 -7.13 3.58 12.74
N MET A 195 -7.97 4.50 13.20
CA MET A 195 -8.27 5.76 12.51
C MET A 195 -7.39 6.90 13.08
N GLU A 196 -6.06 6.73 12.97
CA GLU A 196 -5.09 7.69 13.49
C GLU A 196 -5.07 8.97 12.66
N ARG A 197 -5.33 10.12 13.29
CA ARG A 197 -5.40 11.41 12.59
C ARG A 197 -4.08 11.77 11.90
N ASP A 198 -2.96 11.58 12.60
CA ASP A 198 -1.63 11.91 12.07
C ASP A 198 -1.27 11.07 10.84
N ALA A 199 -1.72 9.82 10.79
CA ALA A 199 -1.53 8.94 9.65
C ALA A 199 -2.37 9.38 8.43
N ILE A 200 -3.62 9.79 8.67
CA ILE A 200 -4.50 10.35 7.64
C ILE A 200 -3.89 11.66 7.11
N ASP A 201 -3.44 12.55 7.99
CA ASP A 201 -2.82 13.82 7.62
C ASP A 201 -1.54 13.64 6.79
N ARG A 202 -0.75 12.59 7.10
CA ARG A 202 0.43 12.23 6.29
C ARG A 202 0.03 11.80 4.88
N HIS A 203 -0.98 10.97 4.74
CA HIS A 203 -1.51 10.60 3.42
C HIS A 203 -2.02 11.82 2.64
N LEU A 204 -2.75 12.72 3.29
CA LEU A 204 -3.26 13.95 2.66
C LEU A 204 -2.12 14.86 2.19
N ALA A 205 -1.10 15.06 3.03
CA ALA A 205 0.07 15.85 2.69
C ALA A 205 0.85 15.21 1.51
N GLY A 206 1.09 13.91 1.57
CA GLY A 206 1.78 13.16 0.53
C GLY A 206 1.04 13.19 -0.81
N LEU A 207 -0.27 12.96 -0.83
CA LEU A 207 -1.08 13.06 -2.03
C LEU A 207 -1.07 14.47 -2.64
N THR A 208 -1.20 15.49 -1.79
CA THR A 208 -1.15 16.90 -2.23
C THR A 208 0.21 17.21 -2.84
N ASN A 209 1.28 16.75 -2.23
CA ASN A 209 2.64 16.95 -2.72
C ASN A 209 2.89 16.26 -4.06
N ILE A 210 2.48 15.00 -4.19
CA ILE A 210 2.53 14.27 -5.47
C ILE A 210 1.73 15.03 -6.54
N ALA A 211 0.47 15.38 -6.24
CA ALA A 211 -0.39 16.04 -7.21
C ALA A 211 0.19 17.40 -7.69
N ARG A 212 0.91 18.11 -6.82
CA ARG A 212 1.65 19.34 -7.18
C ARG A 212 2.90 19.04 -7.99
N SER A 213 3.70 18.05 -7.58
CA SER A 213 4.97 17.71 -8.26
C SER A 213 4.78 17.25 -9.69
N ILE A 214 3.65 16.57 -9.99
CA ILE A 214 3.30 16.14 -11.36
C ILE A 214 2.41 17.14 -12.11
N GLY A 215 2.11 18.30 -11.52
CA GLY A 215 1.33 19.37 -12.17
C GLY A 215 -0.17 19.11 -12.27
N VAL A 216 -0.72 18.16 -11.52
CA VAL A 216 -2.18 17.93 -11.43
C VAL A 216 -2.84 18.96 -10.52
N LEU A 217 -2.16 19.40 -9.45
CA LEU A 217 -2.60 20.51 -8.61
C LEU A 217 -1.72 21.74 -8.79
N ALA A 218 -2.33 22.91 -8.68
CA ALA A 218 -1.61 24.17 -8.70
C ALA A 218 -0.76 24.34 -7.42
N GLY A 219 0.36 25.07 -7.56
CA GLY A 219 1.30 25.39 -6.48
C GLY A 219 2.52 24.47 -6.45
N ASP A 220 3.53 24.88 -5.71
CA ASP A 220 4.76 24.12 -5.56
C ASP A 220 4.61 23.04 -4.49
N PRO A 221 5.25 21.87 -4.66
CA PRO A 221 5.32 20.87 -3.61
C PRO A 221 6.06 21.41 -2.39
N SER A 222 5.63 21.03 -1.19
CA SER A 222 6.35 21.36 0.04
C SER A 222 7.67 20.60 0.09
N PRO A 223 8.76 21.20 0.56
CA PRO A 223 10.02 20.49 0.77
C PRO A 223 9.83 19.33 1.75
N MET A 224 10.34 18.14 1.42
CA MET A 224 10.33 16.98 2.27
C MET A 224 11.73 16.66 2.80
N PRO A 225 11.86 16.13 4.03
CA PRO A 225 13.13 15.62 4.53
C PRO A 225 13.68 14.52 3.61
N GLU A 226 15.00 14.39 3.54
CA GLU A 226 15.62 13.25 2.84
C GLU A 226 15.25 11.94 3.57
N PRO A 227 14.63 10.97 2.89
CA PRO A 227 14.24 9.71 3.51
C PRO A 227 15.41 8.75 3.67
N CYS A 228 15.27 7.80 4.57
CA CYS A 228 16.08 6.59 4.58
C CYS A 228 15.73 5.75 3.33
N ARG A 229 16.73 5.45 2.49
CA ARG A 229 16.55 4.65 1.26
C ARG A 229 16.98 3.22 1.51
N HIS A 230 16.18 2.28 1.05
CA HIS A 230 16.38 0.86 1.23
C HIS A 230 16.37 0.13 -0.12
N GLU A 231 17.36 -0.73 -0.34
CA GLU A 231 17.47 -1.58 -1.53
C GLU A 231 16.78 -2.94 -1.31
N GLY A 232 15.47 -2.88 -1.05
CA GLY A 232 14.64 -4.02 -0.74
C GLY A 232 14.56 -4.32 0.76
N TRP A 233 13.96 -5.45 1.07
CA TRP A 233 13.74 -5.92 2.45
C TRP A 233 13.66 -7.43 2.54
N ASN A 234 13.75 -7.95 3.77
CA ASN A 234 13.53 -9.34 4.08
C ASN A 234 12.22 -9.49 4.85
N TRP A 235 11.34 -10.33 4.34
CA TRP A 235 10.12 -10.72 5.04
C TRP A 235 10.43 -11.97 5.86
N LEU A 236 10.40 -11.81 7.18
CA LEU A 236 10.68 -12.89 8.11
C LEU A 236 9.38 -13.60 8.47
N ARG A 237 9.41 -14.93 8.33
CA ARG A 237 8.27 -15.81 8.59
C ARG A 237 8.66 -16.87 9.62
N THR A 238 7.66 -17.48 10.23
CA THR A 238 7.86 -18.63 11.11
C THR A 238 7.53 -19.93 10.37
N ASP A 239 8.33 -20.98 10.58
CA ASP A 239 8.05 -22.30 10.01
C ASP A 239 6.93 -23.06 10.74
N ARG A 240 6.62 -22.65 11.97
CA ARG A 240 5.69 -23.33 12.86
C ARG A 240 4.70 -22.34 13.47
N ALA A 241 3.42 -22.74 13.54
CA ALA A 241 2.41 -21.98 14.26
C ALA A 241 2.77 -21.84 15.74
N GLY A 242 2.51 -20.66 16.34
CA GLY A 242 2.81 -20.42 17.73
C GLY A 242 2.45 -19.01 18.17
N TRP A 243 2.97 -18.68 19.35
CA TRP A 243 2.85 -17.37 19.98
C TRP A 243 4.05 -16.52 19.60
N TRP A 244 3.82 -15.46 18.86
CA TRP A 244 4.82 -14.45 18.50
C TRP A 244 4.94 -13.39 19.60
N GLN A 245 6.18 -13.12 20.01
CA GLN A 245 6.50 -12.05 20.93
C GLN A 245 7.61 -11.18 20.30
N PRO A 246 7.27 -10.02 19.71
CA PRO A 246 8.27 -9.10 19.17
C PRO A 246 9.14 -8.51 20.28
N ALA A 247 10.43 -8.29 19.97
CA ALA A 247 11.42 -7.66 20.86
C ALA A 247 11.90 -6.31 20.32
N VAL A 248 11.38 -5.89 19.16
CA VAL A 248 11.72 -4.62 18.47
C VAL A 248 10.45 -3.85 18.14
N ALA A 249 10.60 -2.55 17.90
CA ALA A 249 9.55 -1.69 17.37
C ALA A 249 9.78 -1.40 15.89
N THR A 250 8.72 -0.99 15.17
CA THR A 250 8.84 -0.45 13.81
C THR A 250 9.61 0.87 13.84
N GLY A 251 10.41 1.14 12.79
CA GLY A 251 11.25 2.32 12.70
C GLY A 251 12.58 2.25 13.48
N GLU A 252 12.76 1.25 14.35
CA GLU A 252 13.98 1.07 15.13
C GLU A 252 15.07 0.37 14.31
N ARG A 253 16.18 1.05 14.05
CA ARG A 253 17.31 0.43 13.34
C ARG A 253 17.99 -0.64 14.20
N VAL A 254 18.10 -1.85 13.68
CA VAL A 254 18.70 -3.00 14.35
C VAL A 254 20.00 -3.45 13.67
N PRO A 255 21.03 -3.88 14.44
CA PRO A 255 22.25 -4.47 13.85
C PRO A 255 22.01 -5.92 13.43
N ALA A 256 22.92 -6.44 12.59
CA ALA A 256 22.98 -7.88 12.30
C ALA A 256 23.15 -8.68 13.62
N GLY A 257 22.43 -9.80 13.73
CA GLY A 257 22.43 -10.65 14.93
C GLY A 257 21.49 -10.17 16.04
N ALA A 258 20.82 -9.01 15.91
CA ALA A 258 19.84 -8.58 16.89
C ALA A 258 18.67 -9.57 16.99
N VAL A 259 18.18 -9.80 18.20
CA VAL A 259 16.96 -10.57 18.44
C VAL A 259 15.76 -9.71 18.10
N LEU A 260 14.96 -10.12 17.13
CA LEU A 260 13.76 -9.43 16.66
C LEU A 260 12.51 -9.88 17.42
N GLY A 261 12.56 -11.05 18.01
CA GLY A 261 11.47 -11.62 18.79
C GLY A 261 11.62 -13.12 18.97
N THR A 262 10.62 -13.71 19.64
CA THR A 262 10.59 -15.16 19.90
C THR A 262 9.27 -15.78 19.49
N MET A 263 9.35 -17.06 19.12
CA MET A 263 8.18 -17.91 18.92
C MET A 263 8.11 -18.95 20.04
N SER A 264 6.96 -19.07 20.68
CA SER A 264 6.71 -20.06 21.72
C SER A 264 5.41 -20.83 21.45
N ASP A 265 5.22 -21.92 22.17
CA ASP A 265 3.91 -22.59 22.21
C ASP A 265 2.95 -21.88 23.20
N VAL A 266 1.74 -22.41 23.33
CA VAL A 266 0.71 -21.83 24.20
C VAL A 266 0.99 -22.05 25.70
N TRP A 267 1.95 -22.90 26.06
CA TRP A 267 2.41 -23.11 27.42
C TRP A 267 3.57 -22.17 27.79
N GLY A 268 4.12 -21.42 26.80
CA GLY A 268 5.21 -20.47 26.99
C GLY A 268 6.60 -21.06 26.76
N GLU A 269 6.70 -22.29 26.24
CA GLU A 269 7.99 -22.87 25.88
C GLU A 269 8.49 -22.29 24.55
N VAL A 270 9.62 -21.54 24.62
CA VAL A 270 10.24 -20.93 23.43
C VAL A 270 10.87 -22.01 22.57
N PHE A 271 10.49 -22.05 21.29
CA PHE A 271 11.03 -23.00 20.32
C PHE A 271 11.85 -22.35 19.19
N ALA A 272 11.76 -21.02 19.03
CA ALA A 272 12.58 -20.29 18.05
C ALA A 272 12.86 -18.87 18.54
N GLU A 273 14.05 -18.41 18.28
CA GLU A 273 14.48 -17.01 18.37
C GLU A 273 14.69 -16.49 16.94
N ILE A 274 14.00 -15.39 16.64
CA ILE A 274 14.05 -14.76 15.30
C ILE A 274 15.10 -13.64 15.37
N THR A 275 16.14 -13.75 14.53
CA THR A 275 17.26 -12.80 14.53
C THR A 275 17.43 -12.12 13.17
N ALA A 276 17.92 -10.89 13.19
CA ALA A 276 18.28 -10.15 12.01
C ALA A 276 19.54 -10.77 11.36
N ARG A 277 19.45 -11.24 10.12
CA ARG A 277 20.62 -11.78 9.40
C ARG A 277 21.57 -10.67 8.96
N GLU A 278 21.07 -9.47 8.75
CA GLU A 278 21.79 -8.26 8.38
C GLU A 278 21.19 -7.06 9.12
N ALA A 279 21.91 -5.94 9.15
CA ALA A 279 21.40 -4.71 9.74
C ALA A 279 20.24 -4.16 8.88
N GLY A 280 19.26 -3.51 9.53
CA GLY A 280 18.11 -2.94 8.83
C GLY A 280 17.11 -2.29 9.77
N THR A 281 15.96 -1.92 9.23
CA THR A 281 14.87 -1.27 9.98
C THR A 281 13.57 -2.05 9.78
N PRO A 282 12.92 -2.57 10.84
CA PRO A 282 11.58 -3.12 10.73
C PRO A 282 10.60 -2.03 10.32
N LEU A 283 9.99 -2.13 9.13
CA LEU A 283 9.01 -1.16 8.67
C LEU A 283 7.57 -1.59 8.97
N PHE A 284 7.35 -2.88 9.09
CA PHE A 284 6.10 -3.42 9.64
C PHE A 284 6.37 -4.66 10.49
N LEU A 285 5.48 -4.95 11.42
CA LEU A 285 5.49 -6.18 12.21
C LEU A 285 4.08 -6.62 12.60
N THR A 286 3.89 -7.94 12.68
CA THR A 286 2.66 -8.54 13.17
C THR A 286 2.51 -8.31 14.66
N THR A 287 1.40 -7.68 15.08
CA THR A 287 1.08 -7.41 16.49
C THR A 287 0.23 -8.52 17.13
N SER A 288 -0.41 -9.36 16.32
CA SER A 288 -1.12 -10.54 16.83
C SER A 288 -0.13 -11.55 17.40
N PRO A 289 -0.33 -12.04 18.64
CA PRO A 289 0.50 -13.13 19.18
C PRO A 289 0.22 -14.47 18.45
N ALA A 290 -0.97 -14.65 17.90
CA ALA A 290 -1.35 -15.87 17.19
C ALA A 290 -0.85 -15.80 15.73
N VAL A 291 0.16 -16.60 15.41
CA VAL A 291 0.73 -16.66 14.05
C VAL A 291 0.68 -18.10 13.54
N PRO A 292 0.12 -18.35 12.35
CA PRO A 292 0.07 -19.68 11.75
C PRO A 292 1.46 -20.12 11.26
N ALA A 293 1.60 -21.37 10.88
CA ALA A 293 2.78 -21.82 10.14
C ALA A 293 2.89 -21.05 8.82
N ASP A 294 4.11 -20.71 8.41
CA ASP A 294 4.44 -19.81 7.29
C ASP A 294 3.89 -18.37 7.47
N GLY A 295 3.45 -18.03 8.70
CA GLY A 295 2.94 -16.71 9.02
C GLY A 295 4.03 -15.63 9.01
N LEU A 296 3.68 -14.44 8.50
CA LEU A 296 4.57 -13.29 8.43
C LEU A 296 4.72 -12.66 9.83
N LEU A 297 5.96 -12.41 10.23
CA LEU A 297 6.32 -11.81 11.52
C LEU A 297 6.64 -10.33 11.39
N LEU A 298 7.50 -9.99 10.45
CA LEU A 298 7.90 -8.60 10.18
C LEU A 298 8.60 -8.46 8.81
N GLY A 299 8.65 -7.22 8.32
CA GLY A 299 9.46 -6.81 7.17
C GLY A 299 10.64 -5.94 7.62
N LEU A 300 11.85 -6.45 7.42
CA LEU A 300 13.10 -5.77 7.72
C LEU A 300 13.66 -5.12 6.44
N ALA A 301 13.55 -3.79 6.34
CA ALA A 301 14.15 -3.05 5.23
C ALA A 301 15.68 -3.04 5.36
N ARG A 302 16.38 -3.27 4.24
CA ARG A 302 17.84 -3.33 4.17
C ARG A 302 18.43 -1.96 3.88
N ASP A 303 19.53 -1.66 4.54
CA ASP A 303 20.29 -0.43 4.28
C ASP A 303 20.95 -0.43 2.90
#